data_f179d0d6a2efcc5b9d0935455e06d30e
#
_entry.id   f179d0d6a2efcc5b9d0935455e06d30e
#
_cell.length_a   1.000
_cell.length_b   1.000
_cell.length_c   1.000
_cell.angle_alpha   90.00
_cell.angle_beta   90.00
_cell.angle_gamma   90.00
#
_symmetry.space_group_name_H-M   'P 1'
#
loop_
_entity.id
_entity.type
_entity.pdbx_description
1 polymer ?
#
loop_
_entity_poly.entity_id
_entity_poly.type
_entity_poly.pdbx_seq_one_letter_code
_entity_poly.pdbx_strand_id
1 'polypeptide(L)'
;MILIVDDDNAVRTSVSLALKRAGYEPMAVGTEDLALEAVRDERVQLAILDMNLTLTTTGRQGIELLQKFHILRPEMPVIMFTAWGTIPLTVEALKYGAVDFVTKPWSNADLIAKVRKALQKSRSDQEAAQHTVTLDEMERNAIREALRRCEGNLSDAARQLGITRQALYRRIEKYKL
;
A
#
# COMPACT_ATOMS: atom_id res chain seq x y z
N MET A 1 -5.23 -13.61 3.38
CA MET A 1 -4.21 -14.51 2.76
C MET A 1 -2.98 -13.73 2.32
N ILE A 2 -1.80 -14.40 2.26
CA ILE A 2 -0.56 -13.86 1.69
C ILE A 2 -0.14 -14.73 0.52
N LEU A 3 -0.03 -14.13 -0.67
CA LEU A 3 0.41 -14.81 -1.88
C LEU A 3 1.95 -14.89 -1.90
N ILE A 4 2.48 -16.07 -2.21
CA ILE A 4 3.91 -16.32 -2.39
C ILE A 4 4.12 -16.76 -3.83
N VAL A 5 4.96 -16.03 -4.56
CA VAL A 5 5.29 -16.32 -5.96
C VAL A 5 6.78 -16.53 -6.07
N ASP A 6 7.19 -17.76 -6.30
CA ASP A 6 8.61 -18.17 -6.39
C ASP A 6 8.66 -19.50 -7.16
N ASP A 7 9.58 -19.71 -8.07
CA ASP A 7 9.71 -20.96 -8.82
C ASP A 7 10.34 -22.09 -7.99
N ASP A 8 11.11 -21.74 -6.94
CA ASP A 8 11.72 -22.70 -6.03
C ASP A 8 10.70 -23.22 -4.99
N ASN A 9 10.38 -24.50 -5.06
CA ASN A 9 9.47 -25.16 -4.13
C ASN A 9 9.97 -25.17 -2.68
N ALA A 10 11.29 -25.21 -2.45
CA ALA A 10 11.85 -25.18 -1.10
C ALA A 10 11.67 -23.80 -0.46
N VAL A 11 11.83 -22.73 -1.24
CA VAL A 11 11.55 -21.35 -0.81
C VAL A 11 10.07 -21.21 -0.48
N ARG A 12 9.16 -21.60 -1.40
CA ARG A 12 7.72 -21.54 -1.16
C ARG A 12 7.30 -22.26 0.11
N THR A 13 7.84 -23.46 0.33
CA THR A 13 7.54 -24.28 1.52
C THR A 13 8.03 -23.60 2.80
N SER A 14 9.27 -23.09 2.79
CA SER A 14 9.89 -22.45 3.93
C SER A 14 9.17 -21.16 4.32
N VAL A 15 8.86 -20.30 3.34
CA VAL A 15 8.11 -19.05 3.54
C VAL A 15 6.69 -19.36 4.04
N SER A 16 6.01 -20.35 3.44
CA SER A 16 4.67 -20.76 3.87
C SER A 16 4.66 -21.21 5.33
N LEU A 17 5.66 -21.99 5.75
CA LEU A 17 5.78 -22.44 7.14
C LEU A 17 6.01 -21.26 8.10
N ALA A 18 6.87 -20.30 7.74
CA ALA A 18 7.12 -19.11 8.53
C ALA A 18 5.85 -18.25 8.71
N LEU A 19 5.10 -18.06 7.62
CA LEU A 19 3.84 -17.30 7.64
C LEU A 19 2.76 -18.01 8.48
N LYS A 20 2.58 -19.34 8.32
CA LYS A 20 1.63 -20.12 9.14
C LYS A 20 1.94 -20.01 10.63
N ARG A 21 3.22 -20.13 11.01
CA ARG A 21 3.65 -19.97 12.42
C ARG A 21 3.37 -18.58 12.98
N ALA A 22 3.36 -17.58 12.12
CA ALA A 22 3.02 -16.19 12.49
C ALA A 22 1.51 -15.89 12.45
N GLY A 23 0.65 -16.91 12.17
CA GLY A 23 -0.80 -16.76 12.13
C GLY A 23 -1.36 -16.25 10.81
N TYR A 24 -0.58 -16.25 9.73
CA TYR A 24 -1.03 -15.89 8.39
C TYR A 24 -1.43 -17.12 7.59
N GLU A 25 -2.33 -16.94 6.62
CA GLU A 25 -2.73 -17.95 5.66
C GLU A 25 -1.92 -17.76 4.36
N PRO A 26 -0.96 -18.65 4.01
CA PRO A 26 -0.20 -18.54 2.78
C PRO A 26 -0.90 -19.23 1.61
N MET A 27 -0.82 -18.63 0.43
CA MET A 27 -1.10 -19.23 -0.87
C MET A 27 0.20 -19.18 -1.68
N ALA A 28 0.68 -20.33 -2.13
CA ALA A 28 1.98 -20.43 -2.81
C ALA A 28 1.82 -20.93 -4.24
N VAL A 29 2.39 -20.21 -5.20
CA VAL A 29 2.36 -20.53 -6.63
C VAL A 29 3.76 -20.42 -7.22
N GLY A 30 4.04 -21.21 -8.26
CA GLY A 30 5.37 -21.31 -8.87
C GLY A 30 5.49 -20.70 -10.26
N THR A 31 4.42 -20.15 -10.81
CA THR A 31 4.41 -19.61 -12.17
C THR A 31 3.68 -18.27 -12.23
N GLU A 32 4.01 -17.47 -13.25
CA GLU A 32 3.38 -16.19 -13.50
C GLU A 32 1.87 -16.30 -13.74
N ASP A 33 1.45 -17.28 -14.55
CA ASP A 33 0.02 -17.48 -14.87
C ASP A 33 -0.80 -17.75 -13.60
N LEU A 34 -0.33 -18.65 -12.75
CA LEU A 34 -0.98 -18.93 -11.47
C LEU A 34 -0.95 -17.73 -10.52
N ALA A 35 0.09 -16.91 -10.58
CA ALA A 35 0.19 -15.70 -9.79
C ALA A 35 -0.81 -14.64 -10.24
N LEU A 36 -1.00 -14.47 -11.56
CA LEU A 36 -1.99 -13.54 -12.13
C LEU A 36 -3.44 -14.01 -11.90
N GLU A 37 -3.67 -15.30 -11.78
CA GLU A 37 -4.96 -15.83 -11.35
C GLU A 37 -5.19 -15.58 -9.85
N ALA A 38 -4.20 -15.93 -9.02
CA ALA A 38 -4.29 -15.82 -7.58
C ALA A 38 -4.45 -14.38 -7.09
N VAL A 39 -3.82 -13.40 -7.74
CA VAL A 39 -3.89 -11.98 -7.34
C VAL A 39 -5.30 -11.39 -7.48
N ARG A 40 -6.16 -12.00 -8.28
CA ARG A 40 -7.55 -11.56 -8.45
C ARG A 40 -8.45 -11.95 -7.28
N ASP A 41 -8.01 -12.88 -6.45
CA ASP A 41 -8.73 -13.24 -5.22
C ASP A 41 -8.61 -12.11 -4.20
N GLU A 42 -9.73 -11.47 -3.87
CA GLU A 42 -9.79 -10.35 -2.92
C GLU A 42 -9.32 -10.72 -1.51
N ARG A 43 -9.29 -12.01 -1.15
CA ARG A 43 -8.75 -12.48 0.12
C ARG A 43 -7.22 -12.33 0.20
N VAL A 44 -6.54 -12.19 -0.94
CA VAL A 44 -5.10 -11.89 -0.97
C VAL A 44 -4.87 -10.44 -0.57
N GLN A 45 -4.19 -10.23 0.55
CA GLN A 45 -3.94 -8.92 1.16
C GLN A 45 -2.51 -8.41 0.95
N LEU A 46 -1.59 -9.29 0.55
CA LEU A 46 -0.19 -8.98 0.31
C LEU A 46 0.42 -10.06 -0.59
N ALA A 47 1.34 -9.68 -1.45
CA ALA A 47 2.16 -10.62 -2.22
C ALA A 47 3.64 -10.54 -1.83
N ILE A 48 4.28 -11.71 -1.75
CA ILE A 48 5.74 -11.88 -1.71
C ILE A 48 6.13 -12.43 -3.07
N LEU A 49 6.90 -11.67 -3.84
CA LEU A 49 7.18 -11.94 -5.23
C LEU A 49 8.67 -12.10 -5.45
N ASP A 50 9.09 -13.28 -5.96
CA ASP A 50 10.48 -13.45 -6.37
C ASP A 50 10.84 -12.56 -7.56
N MET A 51 12.04 -12.01 -7.51
CA MET A 51 12.55 -11.18 -8.59
C MET A 51 12.93 -12.01 -9.84
N ASN A 52 13.27 -13.28 -9.67
CA ASN A 52 13.68 -14.20 -10.73
C ASN A 52 12.76 -15.42 -10.77
N LEU A 53 11.67 -15.34 -11.50
CA LEU A 53 10.67 -16.43 -11.64
C LEU A 53 11.04 -17.49 -12.68
N THR A 54 12.20 -17.36 -13.34
CA THR A 54 12.73 -18.34 -14.27
C THR A 54 14.25 -18.34 -14.18
N LEU A 55 14.90 -19.32 -14.80
CA LEU A 55 16.35 -19.47 -14.86
C LEU A 55 17.10 -18.27 -15.49
N THR A 56 16.41 -17.27 -15.97
CA THR A 56 17.02 -16.05 -16.49
C THR A 56 17.24 -15.04 -15.35
N THR A 57 18.46 -14.84 -14.97
CA THR A 57 18.93 -14.06 -13.81
C THR A 57 18.84 -12.54 -13.97
N THR A 58 17.96 -12.00 -14.81
CA THR A 58 17.92 -10.56 -15.10
C THR A 58 17.11 -9.73 -14.10
N GLY A 59 16.27 -10.37 -13.26
CA GLY A 59 15.37 -9.67 -12.32
C GLY A 59 14.21 -8.90 -12.97
N ARG A 60 14.20 -8.79 -14.30
CA ARG A 60 13.16 -8.02 -15.02
C ARG A 60 11.78 -8.64 -14.94
N GLN A 61 11.70 -9.96 -14.94
CA GLN A 61 10.42 -10.67 -14.89
C GLN A 61 9.64 -10.39 -13.60
N GLY A 62 10.31 -10.36 -12.45
CA GLY A 62 9.67 -9.98 -11.20
C GLY A 62 9.15 -8.54 -11.22
N ILE A 63 9.87 -7.62 -11.86
CA ILE A 63 9.44 -6.23 -12.02
C ILE A 63 8.23 -6.13 -12.98
N GLU A 64 8.24 -6.88 -14.09
CA GLU A 64 7.12 -6.92 -15.02
C GLU A 64 5.86 -7.49 -14.36
N LEU A 65 6.01 -8.55 -13.56
CA LEU A 65 4.89 -9.13 -12.81
C LEU A 65 4.40 -8.20 -11.70
N LEU A 66 5.30 -7.47 -11.02
CA LEU A 66 4.94 -6.43 -10.07
C LEU A 66 4.07 -5.34 -10.72
N GLN A 67 4.42 -4.89 -11.93
CA GLN A 67 3.62 -3.92 -12.68
C GLN A 67 2.24 -4.48 -13.04
N LYS A 68 2.16 -5.74 -13.45
CA LYS A 68 0.88 -6.42 -13.73
C LYS A 68 0.03 -6.52 -12.46
N PHE A 69 0.62 -6.82 -11.31
CA PHE A 69 -0.07 -6.83 -10.03
C PHE A 69 -0.65 -5.46 -9.67
N HIS A 70 0.13 -4.39 -9.87
CA HIS A 70 -0.36 -3.03 -9.62
C HIS A 70 -1.46 -2.57 -10.57
N ILE A 71 -1.49 -3.07 -11.82
CA ILE A 71 -2.62 -2.82 -12.72
C ILE A 71 -3.89 -3.52 -12.22
N LEU A 72 -3.77 -4.76 -11.72
CA LEU A 72 -4.90 -5.56 -11.25
C LEU A 72 -5.38 -5.16 -9.85
N ARG A 73 -4.45 -4.86 -8.95
CA ARG A 73 -4.68 -4.57 -7.53
C ARG A 73 -3.74 -3.46 -7.04
N PRO A 74 -4.02 -2.18 -7.40
CA PRO A 74 -3.14 -1.04 -7.07
C PRO A 74 -2.90 -0.87 -5.56
N GLU A 75 -3.89 -1.24 -4.75
CA GLU A 75 -3.86 -1.12 -3.29
C GLU A 75 -3.13 -2.26 -2.58
N MET A 76 -2.82 -3.37 -3.28
CA MET A 76 -2.22 -4.54 -2.67
C MET A 76 -0.70 -4.36 -2.52
N PRO A 77 -0.16 -4.42 -1.29
CA PRO A 77 1.27 -4.29 -1.08
C PRO A 77 2.02 -5.52 -1.62
N VAL A 78 3.16 -5.27 -2.27
CA VAL A 78 4.05 -6.30 -2.79
C VAL A 78 5.44 -6.15 -2.16
N ILE A 79 5.94 -7.23 -1.55
CA ILE A 79 7.31 -7.36 -1.04
C ILE A 79 8.11 -8.16 -2.06
N MET A 80 9.23 -7.60 -2.53
CA MET A 80 10.12 -8.30 -3.46
C MET A 80 11.07 -9.24 -2.70
N PHE A 81 11.24 -10.45 -3.23
CA PHE A 81 12.18 -11.45 -2.74
C PHE A 81 13.34 -11.55 -3.73
N THR A 82 14.59 -11.40 -3.27
CA THR A 82 15.73 -11.36 -4.17
C THR A 82 16.95 -12.10 -3.64
N ALA A 83 17.60 -12.91 -4.47
CA ALA A 83 18.84 -13.58 -4.13
C ALA A 83 20.06 -12.63 -4.18
N TRP A 84 20.00 -11.61 -5.04
CA TRP A 84 21.08 -10.64 -5.23
C TRP A 84 20.46 -9.26 -5.43
N GLY A 85 20.31 -8.51 -4.33
CA GLY A 85 19.90 -7.12 -4.43
C GLY A 85 21.02 -6.27 -5.02
N THR A 86 21.14 -6.22 -6.35
CA THR A 86 21.87 -5.09 -6.92
C THR A 86 21.06 -3.85 -6.59
N ILE A 87 21.69 -2.86 -5.99
CA ILE A 87 21.06 -1.58 -5.59
C ILE A 87 20.17 -1.03 -6.71
N PRO A 88 20.56 -1.05 -8.00
CA PRO A 88 19.72 -0.56 -9.09
C PRO A 88 18.37 -1.27 -9.22
N LEU A 89 18.33 -2.61 -9.17
CA LEU A 89 17.09 -3.38 -9.31
C LEU A 89 16.15 -3.20 -8.12
N THR A 90 16.70 -3.09 -6.92
CA THR A 90 15.89 -2.79 -5.72
C THR A 90 15.25 -1.41 -5.81
N VAL A 91 16.02 -0.40 -6.23
CA VAL A 91 15.51 0.97 -6.44
C VAL A 91 14.46 0.99 -7.55
N GLU A 92 14.66 0.23 -8.61
CA GLU A 92 13.70 0.10 -9.71
C GLU A 92 12.40 -0.53 -9.23
N ALA A 93 12.44 -1.64 -8.50
CA ALA A 93 11.25 -2.28 -7.93
C ALA A 93 10.47 -1.34 -7.00
N LEU A 94 11.16 -0.56 -6.16
CA LEU A 94 10.52 0.44 -5.30
C LEU A 94 9.83 1.55 -6.11
N LYS A 95 10.44 2.00 -7.22
CA LYS A 95 9.81 2.98 -8.14
C LYS A 95 8.55 2.44 -8.80
N TYR A 96 8.49 1.14 -9.06
CA TYR A 96 7.31 0.47 -9.59
C TYR A 96 6.32 0.01 -8.52
N GLY A 97 6.50 0.48 -7.26
CA GLY A 97 5.51 0.35 -6.21
C GLY A 97 5.69 -0.83 -5.27
N ALA A 98 6.81 -1.56 -5.33
CA ALA A 98 7.14 -2.50 -4.25
C ALA A 98 7.24 -1.73 -2.92
N VAL A 99 6.64 -2.27 -1.86
CA VAL A 99 6.62 -1.59 -0.55
C VAL A 99 7.84 -1.89 0.29
N ASP A 100 8.50 -3.03 0.04
CA ASP A 100 9.73 -3.45 0.71
C ASP A 100 10.40 -4.59 -0.09
N PHE A 101 11.58 -5.02 0.35
CA PHE A 101 12.28 -6.18 -0.22
C PHE A 101 12.90 -7.04 0.89
N VAL A 102 13.10 -8.31 0.61
CA VAL A 102 13.77 -9.29 1.47
C VAL A 102 14.86 -9.99 0.66
N THR A 103 16.07 -10.05 1.20
CA THR A 103 17.19 -10.74 0.54
C THR A 103 17.23 -12.23 0.93
N LYS A 104 17.49 -13.09 -0.02
CA LYS A 104 17.78 -14.50 0.20
C LYS A 104 19.30 -14.69 0.50
N PRO A 105 19.72 -15.40 1.55
CA PRO A 105 18.90 -16.04 2.58
C PRO A 105 18.32 -15.01 3.56
N TRP A 106 17.13 -15.30 4.08
CA TRP A 106 16.39 -14.40 4.97
C TRP A 106 16.31 -14.91 6.40
N SER A 107 16.00 -14.00 7.30
CA SER A 107 15.55 -14.31 8.65
C SER A 107 14.01 -14.33 8.68
N ASN A 108 13.42 -15.37 9.30
CA ASN A 108 11.96 -15.42 9.47
C ASN A 108 11.44 -14.21 10.29
N ALA A 109 12.22 -13.74 11.26
CA ALA A 109 11.85 -12.56 12.06
C ALA A 109 11.77 -11.30 11.19
N ASP A 110 12.75 -11.06 10.31
CA ASP A 110 12.76 -9.93 9.39
C ASP A 110 11.62 -10.01 8.38
N LEU A 111 11.41 -11.19 7.76
CA LEU A 111 10.30 -11.42 6.85
C LEU A 111 8.95 -11.09 7.49
N ILE A 112 8.67 -11.61 8.67
CA ILE A 112 7.41 -11.39 9.37
C ILE A 112 7.25 -9.94 9.81
N ALA A 113 8.32 -9.27 10.23
CA ALA A 113 8.29 -7.85 10.57
C ALA A 113 7.90 -6.98 9.36
N LYS A 114 8.48 -7.26 8.19
CA LYS A 114 8.16 -6.56 6.93
C LYS A 114 6.74 -6.82 6.45
N VAL A 115 6.28 -8.06 6.50
CA VAL A 115 4.89 -8.44 6.21
C VAL A 115 3.91 -7.66 7.10
N ARG A 116 4.16 -7.64 8.40
CA ARG A 116 3.31 -6.91 9.36
C ARG A 116 3.26 -5.42 9.04
N LYS A 117 4.42 -4.81 8.80
CA LYS A 117 4.54 -3.38 8.46
C LYS A 117 3.79 -3.05 7.16
N ALA A 118 3.94 -3.87 6.13
CA ALA A 118 3.28 -3.67 4.84
C ALA A 118 1.74 -3.76 4.96
N LEU A 119 1.23 -4.74 5.70
CA LEU A 119 -0.21 -4.90 5.96
C LEU A 119 -0.79 -3.75 6.80
N GLN A 120 -0.05 -3.25 7.80
CA GLN A 120 -0.48 -2.10 8.60
C GLN A 120 -0.57 -0.84 7.76
N LYS A 121 0.44 -0.58 6.93
CA LYS A 121 0.46 0.58 6.03
C LYS A 121 -0.69 0.52 5.02
N SER A 122 -0.90 -0.62 4.37
CA SER A 122 -2.00 -0.79 3.40
C SER A 122 -3.37 -0.54 4.04
N ARG A 123 -3.59 -1.00 5.28
CA ARG A 123 -4.85 -0.72 6.00
C ARG A 123 -5.04 0.76 6.29
N SER A 124 -3.99 1.44 6.79
CA SER A 124 -4.08 2.89 7.05
C SER A 124 -4.31 3.70 5.78
N ASP A 125 -3.70 3.32 4.66
CA ASP A 125 -3.88 3.98 3.37
C ASP A 125 -5.31 3.73 2.82
N GLN A 126 -5.85 2.53 3.00
CA GLN A 126 -7.23 2.19 2.63
C GLN A 126 -8.26 2.91 3.51
N GLU A 127 -8.03 2.99 4.82
CA GLU A 127 -8.89 3.74 5.74
C GLU A 127 -8.87 5.24 5.40
N ALA A 128 -7.70 5.80 5.07
CA ALA A 128 -7.58 7.17 4.60
C ALA A 128 -8.28 7.41 3.25
N ALA A 129 -8.22 6.44 2.32
CA ALA A 129 -8.90 6.53 1.03
C ALA A 129 -10.42 6.34 1.14
N GLN A 130 -10.90 5.53 2.09
CA GLN A 130 -12.34 5.38 2.40
C GLN A 130 -12.90 6.59 3.14
N HIS A 131 -12.04 7.36 3.80
CA HIS A 131 -12.36 8.70 4.31
C HIS A 131 -12.23 9.69 3.16
N THR A 132 -13.00 9.50 2.10
CA THR A 132 -13.23 10.55 1.11
C THR A 132 -13.94 11.68 1.85
N VAL A 133 -13.13 12.60 2.37
CA VAL A 133 -13.64 13.86 2.93
C VAL A 133 -14.40 14.51 1.79
N THR A 134 -15.71 14.55 1.89
CA THR A 134 -16.55 15.20 0.89
C THR A 134 -16.14 16.65 0.76
N LEU A 135 -16.35 17.28 -0.40
CA LEU A 135 -16.10 18.73 -0.55
C LEU A 135 -16.78 19.54 0.57
N ASP A 136 -17.97 19.12 1.00
CA ASP A 136 -18.68 19.71 2.13
C ASP A 136 -17.94 19.57 3.47
N GLU A 137 -17.32 18.43 3.72
CA GLU A 137 -16.51 18.22 4.93
C GLU A 137 -15.19 18.96 4.89
N MET A 138 -14.54 19.03 3.72
CA MET A 138 -13.34 19.85 3.52
C MET A 138 -13.66 21.33 3.76
N GLU A 139 -14.75 21.83 3.19
CA GLU A 139 -15.21 23.20 3.37
C GLU A 139 -15.56 23.47 4.84
N ARG A 140 -16.30 22.57 5.49
CA ARG A 140 -16.65 22.68 6.91
C ARG A 140 -15.41 22.73 7.81
N ASN A 141 -14.43 21.87 7.56
CA ASN A 141 -13.20 21.81 8.36
C ASN A 141 -12.33 23.07 8.12
N ALA A 142 -12.22 23.54 6.89
CA ALA A 142 -11.51 24.78 6.56
C ALA A 142 -12.12 25.99 7.28
N ILE A 143 -13.46 26.08 7.31
CA ILE A 143 -14.18 27.17 8.01
C ILE A 143 -13.94 27.08 9.52
N ARG A 144 -14.08 25.90 10.11
CA ARG A 144 -13.84 25.70 11.56
C ARG A 144 -12.42 26.10 11.95
N GLU A 145 -11.44 25.72 11.16
CA GLU A 145 -10.04 26.03 11.41
C GLU A 145 -9.76 27.54 11.27
N ALA A 146 -10.32 28.19 10.24
CA ALA A 146 -10.19 29.65 10.08
C ALA A 146 -10.84 30.44 11.25
N LEU A 147 -12.02 30.03 11.69
CA LEU A 147 -12.68 30.60 12.85
C LEU A 147 -11.86 30.43 14.13
N ARG A 148 -11.27 29.25 14.33
CA ARG A 148 -10.38 29.00 15.48
C ARG A 148 -9.14 29.86 15.46
N ARG A 149 -8.46 30.00 14.31
CA ARG A 149 -7.24 30.82 14.15
C ARG A 149 -7.50 32.29 14.30
N CYS A 150 -8.67 32.76 13.88
CA CYS A 150 -9.08 34.14 13.97
C CYS A 150 -9.89 34.46 15.26
N GLU A 151 -9.87 33.58 16.27
CA GLU A 151 -10.55 33.74 17.56
C GLU A 151 -12.04 34.13 17.40
N GLY A 152 -12.70 33.61 16.37
CA GLY A 152 -14.10 33.93 16.04
C GLY A 152 -14.32 35.20 15.25
N ASN A 153 -13.28 35.93 14.85
CA ASN A 153 -13.41 37.12 14.00
C ASN A 153 -13.80 36.72 12.58
N LEU A 154 -15.07 36.91 12.25
CA LEU A 154 -15.64 36.50 10.95
C LEU A 154 -15.06 37.26 9.75
N SER A 155 -14.62 38.48 9.94
CA SER A 155 -14.04 39.29 8.86
C SER A 155 -12.64 38.77 8.48
N ASP A 156 -11.83 38.45 9.47
CA ASP A 156 -10.49 37.90 9.26
C ASP A 156 -10.55 36.46 8.76
N ALA A 157 -11.45 35.63 9.30
CA ALA A 157 -11.68 34.29 8.82
C ALA A 157 -12.14 34.27 7.34
N ALA A 158 -13.07 35.14 6.95
CA ALA A 158 -13.51 35.27 5.56
C ALA A 158 -12.36 35.70 4.63
N ARG A 159 -11.51 36.62 5.07
CA ARG A 159 -10.31 37.04 4.32
C ARG A 159 -9.32 35.90 4.16
N GLN A 160 -9.08 35.14 5.21
CA GLN A 160 -8.18 33.96 5.18
C GLN A 160 -8.68 32.87 4.23
N LEU A 161 -9.99 32.69 4.16
CA LEU A 161 -10.64 31.72 3.26
C LEU A 161 -10.82 32.21 1.83
N GLY A 162 -10.50 33.50 1.53
CA GLY A 162 -10.68 34.07 0.20
C GLY A 162 -12.15 34.26 -0.19
N ILE A 163 -13.07 34.36 0.77
CA ILE A 163 -14.51 34.51 0.54
C ILE A 163 -15.05 35.78 1.20
N THR A 164 -16.25 36.20 0.78
CA THR A 164 -16.92 37.37 1.43
C THR A 164 -17.44 36.95 2.81
N ARG A 165 -17.57 37.93 3.72
CA ARG A 165 -18.15 37.72 5.06
C ARG A 165 -19.58 37.16 4.97
N GLN A 166 -20.39 37.63 4.01
CA GLN A 166 -21.75 37.11 3.78
C GLN A 166 -21.74 35.64 3.33
N ALA A 167 -20.77 35.25 2.46
CA ALA A 167 -20.61 33.89 2.03
C ALA A 167 -20.20 32.98 3.21
N LEU A 168 -19.35 33.48 4.11
CA LEU A 168 -18.97 32.75 5.32
C LEU A 168 -20.18 32.54 6.25
N TYR A 169 -21.01 33.54 6.46
CA TYR A 169 -22.23 33.43 7.28
C TYR A 169 -23.16 32.31 6.78
N ARG A 170 -23.46 32.29 5.47
CA ARG A 170 -24.31 31.23 4.87
C ARG A 170 -23.76 29.82 5.09
N ARG A 171 -22.41 29.69 5.05
CA ARG A 171 -21.74 28.40 5.27
C ARG A 171 -21.75 27.98 6.74
N ILE A 172 -21.54 28.91 7.65
CA ILE A 172 -21.67 28.69 9.10
C ILE A 172 -23.08 28.16 9.42
N GLU A 173 -24.10 28.79 8.86
CA GLU A 173 -25.50 28.38 9.03
C GLU A 173 -25.75 27.00 8.40
N LYS A 174 -25.28 26.78 7.17
CA LYS A 174 -25.38 25.47 6.46
C LYS A 174 -24.78 24.33 7.28
N TYR A 175 -23.60 24.54 7.85
CA TYR A 175 -22.86 23.52 8.58
C TYR A 175 -23.09 23.51 10.08
N LYS A 176 -23.90 24.40 10.61
CA LYS A 176 -24.19 24.56 12.06
C LYS A 176 -22.91 24.69 12.90
N LEU A 177 -21.99 25.57 12.49
CA LEU A 177 -20.73 25.84 13.15
C LEU A 177 -20.85 26.97 14.18
#